data_09976cf3aac7b0f6ee75f17106f16a96
#
_entry.id   09976cf3aac7b0f6ee75f17106f16a96
#
_cell.length_a   1.000
_cell.length_b   1.000
_cell.length_c   1.000
_cell.angle_alpha   90.00
_cell.angle_beta   90.00
_cell.angle_gamma   90.00
#
_symmetry.space_group_name_H-M   'P 1'
#
loop_
_entity.id
_entity.type
_entity.pdbx_description
1 polymer ?
#
loop_
_entity_poly.entity_id
_entity_poly.type
_entity_poly.pdbx_seq_one_letter_code
_entity_poly.pdbx_strand_id
1 'polypeptide(L)'
;MKKVKIGDEDYPKKFLQLKKPPKTIWVEGDTSLLEKLALAIVGSRKSTLYGEKIAKLFATQISKQGITIVSGLALGIDTVAHIYSKNSLGNTIAVIGSGLNQIYPEENRELAKEIIDGGGCLLSEYEPDEKVNMKNFPKRNRLICALSEGIFVVEADYRSGSKLTGNLGLKYGKKVFCMPRNIGERRGWGTNLLIQEGAKLVLSPGDILEEYGIKYDKKEELEQIYEKKKKIKIKPEYKDLYNLITEKPIEINELAKRSKLDISELNQKITMMEIEGYIESLPGNEYKRVE
;
A
#
# COMPACT_ATOMS: atom_id res chain seq x y z
N MET A 1 -11.09 12.59 21.37
CA MET A 1 -9.62 12.50 21.61
C MET A 1 -9.35 12.16 23.07
N LYS A 2 -8.47 11.18 23.37
CA LYS A 2 -8.13 10.70 24.70
C LYS A 2 -6.61 10.83 24.90
N LYS A 3 -6.18 11.33 26.07
CA LYS A 3 -4.77 11.32 26.51
C LYS A 3 -4.53 10.06 27.32
N VAL A 4 -3.53 9.28 26.95
CA VAL A 4 -3.17 8.00 27.58
C VAL A 4 -1.70 8.06 28.00
N LYS A 5 -1.39 7.77 29.25
CA LYS A 5 -0.03 7.78 29.80
C LYS A 5 0.49 6.36 29.98
N ILE A 6 1.80 6.21 29.97
CA ILE A 6 2.43 4.95 30.34
C ILE A 6 1.99 4.56 31.76
N GLY A 7 1.47 3.33 31.89
CA GLY A 7 0.89 2.83 33.14
C GLY A 7 -0.64 2.87 33.19
N ASP A 8 -1.30 3.64 32.34
CA ASP A 8 -2.75 3.60 32.21
C ASP A 8 -3.20 2.25 31.60
N GLU A 9 -4.42 1.81 31.90
CA GLU A 9 -4.99 0.54 31.43
C GLU A 9 -5.05 0.47 29.89
N ASP A 10 -5.40 1.58 29.26
CA ASP A 10 -5.49 1.69 27.79
C ASP A 10 -4.15 1.95 27.11
N TYR A 11 -3.03 1.99 27.86
CA TYR A 11 -1.73 2.21 27.23
C TYR A 11 -1.28 0.94 26.49
N PRO A 12 -0.93 1.03 25.17
CA PRO A 12 -0.57 -0.15 24.39
C PRO A 12 0.63 -0.89 24.99
N LYS A 13 0.42 -2.11 25.48
CA LYS A 13 1.48 -2.96 26.02
C LYS A 13 2.59 -3.21 25.00
N LYS A 14 2.23 -3.22 23.71
CA LYS A 14 3.15 -3.34 22.60
C LYS A 14 4.23 -2.24 22.58
N PHE A 15 3.98 -1.06 23.14
CA PHE A 15 4.99 -0.01 23.20
C PHE A 15 6.06 -0.24 24.25
N LEU A 16 5.80 -1.05 25.28
CA LEU A 16 6.76 -1.35 26.33
C LEU A 16 8.00 -2.11 25.82
N GLN A 17 7.92 -2.75 24.66
CA GLN A 17 9.06 -3.37 23.98
C GLN A 17 10.04 -2.37 23.38
N LEU A 18 9.63 -1.11 23.21
CA LEU A 18 10.50 -0.07 22.66
C LEU A 18 11.58 0.34 23.67
N LYS A 19 12.81 0.56 23.19
CA LYS A 19 13.92 1.08 24.03
C LYS A 19 13.56 2.41 24.72
N LYS A 20 12.71 3.22 24.07
CA LYS A 20 12.18 4.50 24.59
C LYS A 20 10.69 4.55 24.28
N PRO A 21 9.82 3.96 25.10
CA PRO A 21 8.38 4.06 24.91
C PRO A 21 7.90 5.49 25.07
N PRO A 22 6.86 5.92 24.33
CA PRO A 22 6.26 7.25 24.53
C PRO A 22 5.67 7.34 25.95
N LYS A 23 6.00 8.38 26.68
CA LYS A 23 5.44 8.59 28.03
C LYS A 23 3.95 8.91 28.00
N THR A 24 3.52 9.53 26.93
CA THR A 24 2.12 9.92 26.67
C THR A 24 1.82 9.70 25.20
N ILE A 25 0.62 9.27 24.92
CA ILE A 25 0.05 9.21 23.58
C ILE A 25 -1.32 9.89 23.57
N TRP A 26 -1.69 10.38 22.43
CA TRP A 26 -3.00 10.93 22.14
C TRP A 26 -3.70 10.01 21.14
N VAL A 27 -4.93 9.63 21.44
CA VAL A 27 -5.68 8.65 20.64
C VAL A 27 -7.06 9.19 20.34
N GLU A 28 -7.54 8.96 19.13
CA GLU A 28 -8.90 9.28 18.70
C GLU A 28 -9.48 8.12 17.90
N GLY A 29 -10.74 7.73 18.19
CA GLY A 29 -11.37 6.54 17.62
C GLY A 29 -11.32 5.33 18.54
N ASP A 30 -11.36 4.12 17.96
CA ASP A 30 -11.45 2.87 18.70
C ASP A 30 -10.09 2.41 19.25
N THR A 31 -9.88 2.61 20.57
CA THR A 31 -8.64 2.21 21.25
C THR A 31 -8.48 0.69 21.37
N SER A 32 -9.55 -0.10 21.23
CA SER A 32 -9.46 -1.56 21.29
C SER A 32 -8.58 -2.15 20.19
N LEU A 33 -8.44 -1.43 19.06
CA LEU A 33 -7.60 -1.83 17.94
C LEU A 33 -6.10 -1.89 18.30
N LEU A 34 -5.66 -1.14 19.32
CA LEU A 34 -4.24 -1.03 19.70
C LEU A 34 -3.64 -2.35 20.17
N GLU A 35 -4.47 -3.23 20.75
CA GLU A 35 -4.04 -4.55 21.24
C GLU A 35 -4.33 -5.70 20.25
N LYS A 36 -5.09 -5.44 19.17
CA LYS A 36 -5.40 -6.47 18.18
C LYS A 36 -4.16 -6.89 17.38
N LEU A 37 -4.24 -8.09 16.79
CA LEU A 37 -3.27 -8.56 15.80
C LEU A 37 -3.20 -7.55 14.65
N ALA A 38 -2.00 -7.06 14.33
CA ALA A 38 -1.84 -6.00 13.36
C ALA A 38 -0.67 -6.23 12.39
N LEU A 39 -0.86 -5.74 11.16
CA LEU A 39 0.17 -5.69 10.13
C LEU A 39 0.41 -4.23 9.72
N ALA A 40 1.66 -3.78 9.75
CA ALA A 40 2.01 -2.51 9.13
C ALA A 40 2.05 -2.66 7.60
N ILE A 41 1.41 -1.77 6.85
CA ILE A 41 1.58 -1.64 5.41
C ILE A 41 2.18 -0.26 5.13
N VAL A 42 3.37 -0.24 4.56
CA VAL A 42 4.12 0.99 4.29
C VAL A 42 4.74 0.98 2.89
N GLY A 43 5.01 2.17 2.35
CA GLY A 43 5.62 2.24 1.04
C GLY A 43 5.96 3.66 0.58
N SER A 44 6.16 3.80 -0.72
CA SER A 44 6.50 5.06 -1.37
C SER A 44 5.38 6.09 -1.22
N ARG A 45 5.75 7.35 -0.93
CA ARG A 45 4.84 8.51 -0.99
C ARG A 45 4.48 8.88 -2.44
N LYS A 46 5.33 8.51 -3.39
CA LYS A 46 5.10 8.63 -4.84
C LYS A 46 4.94 7.20 -5.38
N SER A 47 3.83 6.56 -5.05
CA SER A 47 3.52 5.19 -5.45
C SER A 47 3.41 5.03 -6.97
N THR A 48 3.66 3.82 -7.44
CA THR A 48 3.28 3.44 -8.82
C THR A 48 1.85 2.90 -8.82
N LEU A 49 1.20 2.91 -9.98
CA LEU A 49 -0.11 2.26 -10.14
C LEU A 49 -0.06 0.78 -9.73
N TYR A 50 1.05 0.09 -10.03
CA TYR A 50 1.27 -1.28 -9.58
C TYR A 50 1.34 -1.38 -8.05
N GLY A 51 2.13 -0.51 -7.39
CA GLY A 51 2.23 -0.48 -5.93
C GLY A 51 0.88 -0.20 -5.26
N GLU A 52 0.07 0.67 -5.83
CA GLU A 52 -1.28 0.97 -5.33
C GLU A 52 -2.23 -0.24 -5.48
N LYS A 53 -2.19 -0.93 -6.64
CA LYS A 53 -2.97 -2.17 -6.85
C LYS A 53 -2.59 -3.25 -5.82
N ILE A 54 -1.29 -3.41 -5.54
CA ILE A 54 -0.80 -4.36 -4.55
C ILE A 54 -1.22 -3.94 -3.12
N ALA A 55 -1.01 -2.67 -2.75
CA ALA A 55 -1.43 -2.18 -1.43
C ALA A 55 -2.94 -2.35 -1.20
N LYS A 56 -3.76 -2.04 -2.20
CA LYS A 56 -5.21 -2.30 -2.19
C LYS A 56 -5.53 -3.76 -1.95
N LEU A 57 -4.93 -4.67 -2.75
CA LEU A 57 -5.17 -6.12 -2.64
C LEU A 57 -4.84 -6.61 -1.23
N PHE A 58 -3.62 -6.33 -0.75
CA PHE A 58 -3.17 -6.82 0.54
C PHE A 58 -3.95 -6.19 1.71
N ALA A 59 -4.17 -4.87 1.71
CA ALA A 59 -4.95 -4.21 2.75
C ALA A 59 -6.38 -4.78 2.84
N THR A 60 -7.04 -4.95 1.68
CA THR A 60 -8.40 -5.50 1.63
C THR A 60 -8.47 -6.93 2.14
N GLN A 61 -7.60 -7.81 1.65
CA GLN A 61 -7.70 -9.24 1.99
C GLN A 61 -7.29 -9.51 3.44
N ILE A 62 -6.24 -8.84 3.92
CA ILE A 62 -5.72 -9.03 5.28
C ILE A 62 -6.70 -8.45 6.31
N SER A 63 -7.23 -7.24 6.07
CA SER A 63 -8.18 -6.63 7.00
C SER A 63 -9.52 -7.37 7.09
N LYS A 64 -9.96 -8.02 6.01
CA LYS A 64 -11.13 -8.91 6.02
C LYS A 64 -10.96 -10.12 6.95
N GLN A 65 -9.73 -10.55 7.22
CA GLN A 65 -9.43 -11.63 8.16
C GLN A 65 -9.31 -11.14 9.61
N GLY A 66 -9.71 -9.91 9.89
CA GLY A 66 -9.68 -9.35 11.25
C GLY A 66 -8.31 -8.83 11.69
N ILE A 67 -7.30 -8.80 10.82
CA ILE A 67 -5.99 -8.22 11.11
C ILE A 67 -6.05 -6.71 10.90
N THR A 68 -5.69 -5.95 11.93
CA THR A 68 -5.69 -4.48 11.88
C THR A 68 -4.54 -3.98 11.00
N ILE A 69 -4.82 -3.07 10.09
CA ILE A 69 -3.78 -2.44 9.26
C ILE A 69 -3.25 -1.19 9.96
N VAL A 70 -1.95 -1.14 10.16
CA VAL A 70 -1.27 0.02 10.74
C VAL A 70 -0.48 0.73 9.65
N SER A 71 -0.63 2.04 9.54
CA SER A 71 0.18 2.84 8.62
C SER A 71 0.37 4.27 9.12
N GLY A 72 1.02 5.11 8.30
CA GLY A 72 1.50 6.42 8.74
C GLY A 72 0.72 7.60 8.20
N LEU A 73 -0.39 7.40 7.54
CA LEU A 73 -1.20 8.45 6.91
C LEU A 73 -0.43 9.32 5.89
N ALA A 74 0.71 8.86 5.38
CA ALA A 74 1.44 9.55 4.32
C ALA A 74 0.75 9.37 2.96
N LEU A 75 1.10 10.22 1.97
CA LEU A 75 0.64 10.04 0.59
C LEU A 75 1.10 8.69 0.03
N GLY A 76 0.44 8.21 -1.00
CA GLY A 76 0.78 6.98 -1.73
C GLY A 76 0.35 5.72 -1.01
N ILE A 77 1.27 4.80 -0.73
CA ILE A 77 0.94 3.46 -0.22
C ILE A 77 0.20 3.50 1.12
N ASP A 78 0.58 4.41 2.05
CA ASP A 78 -0.09 4.53 3.34
C ASP A 78 -1.56 4.94 3.18
N THR A 79 -1.82 5.91 2.30
CA THR A 79 -3.18 6.36 1.93
C THR A 79 -4.02 5.19 1.41
N VAL A 80 -3.48 4.42 0.45
CA VAL A 80 -4.16 3.25 -0.12
C VAL A 80 -4.44 2.19 0.95
N ALA A 81 -3.45 1.92 1.82
CA ALA A 81 -3.60 0.96 2.89
C ALA A 81 -4.78 1.31 3.81
N HIS A 82 -4.91 2.59 4.21
CA HIS A 82 -6.02 3.06 5.04
C HIS A 82 -7.36 3.00 4.32
N ILE A 83 -7.44 3.49 3.08
CA ILE A 83 -8.70 3.51 2.29
C ILE A 83 -9.29 2.11 2.17
N TYR A 84 -8.47 1.10 1.94
CA TYR A 84 -8.94 -0.26 1.65
C TYR A 84 -9.00 -1.19 2.87
N SER A 85 -8.65 -0.69 4.06
CA SER A 85 -8.82 -1.42 5.33
C SER A 85 -9.82 -0.78 6.28
N LYS A 86 -10.12 0.51 6.16
CA LYS A 86 -11.19 1.16 6.95
C LYS A 86 -12.53 0.48 6.69
N ASN A 87 -13.40 0.45 7.68
CA ASN A 87 -14.71 -0.21 7.64
C ASN A 87 -14.67 -1.73 7.43
N SER A 88 -13.50 -2.36 7.55
CA SER A 88 -13.35 -3.82 7.51
C SER A 88 -13.34 -4.42 8.91
N LEU A 89 -13.37 -5.74 9.02
CA LEU A 89 -13.32 -6.44 10.31
C LEU A 89 -12.05 -6.11 11.11
N GLY A 90 -10.90 -5.99 10.44
CA GLY A 90 -9.62 -5.62 11.08
C GLY A 90 -9.47 -4.13 11.29
N ASN A 91 -10.13 -3.34 10.46
CA ASN A 91 -10.04 -1.87 10.44
C ASN A 91 -8.60 -1.33 10.32
N THR A 92 -8.36 -0.06 10.71
CA THR A 92 -7.04 0.55 10.54
C THR A 92 -6.67 1.51 11.66
N ILE A 93 -5.36 1.58 11.93
CA ILE A 93 -4.75 2.55 12.85
C ILE A 93 -3.81 3.45 12.06
N ALA A 94 -4.06 4.75 12.07
CA ALA A 94 -3.16 5.75 11.52
C ALA A 94 -2.28 6.33 12.65
N VAL A 95 -1.00 6.02 12.62
CA VAL A 95 -0.01 6.63 13.52
C VAL A 95 0.53 7.88 12.84
N ILE A 96 0.45 9.05 13.46
CA ILE A 96 0.85 10.30 12.82
C ILE A 96 2.07 10.95 13.50
N GLY A 97 2.79 11.79 12.76
CA GLY A 97 4.03 12.42 13.21
C GLY A 97 3.87 13.88 13.62
N SER A 98 2.63 14.32 13.89
CA SER A 98 2.22 15.65 14.34
C SER A 98 1.15 15.51 15.41
N GLY A 99 0.68 16.60 15.99
CA GLY A 99 -0.49 16.58 16.85
C GLY A 99 -1.75 16.17 16.10
N LEU A 100 -2.74 15.57 16.78
CA LEU A 100 -3.97 15.08 16.17
C LEU A 100 -4.83 16.20 15.55
N ASN A 101 -4.70 17.46 16.04
CA ASN A 101 -5.33 18.63 15.43
C ASN A 101 -4.55 19.16 14.20
N GLN A 102 -3.37 18.62 13.92
CA GLN A 102 -2.43 19.04 12.87
C GLN A 102 -2.17 17.91 11.88
N ILE A 103 -3.24 17.40 11.26
CA ILE A 103 -3.14 16.31 10.29
C ILE A 103 -2.25 16.72 9.12
N TYR A 104 -1.27 15.87 8.82
CA TYR A 104 -0.37 16.03 7.68
C TYR A 104 -0.12 14.67 7.01
N PRO A 105 -0.17 14.59 5.67
CA PRO A 105 -0.42 15.69 4.73
C PRO A 105 -1.88 16.20 4.75
N GLU A 106 -2.08 17.42 4.30
CA GLU A 106 -3.41 18.10 4.29
C GLU A 106 -4.42 17.30 3.44
N GLU A 107 -3.95 16.70 2.34
CA GLU A 107 -4.74 15.90 1.41
C GLU A 107 -5.39 14.69 2.10
N ASN A 108 -4.81 14.21 3.19
CA ASN A 108 -5.33 13.06 3.95
C ASN A 108 -6.16 13.48 5.17
N ARG A 109 -6.50 14.77 5.32
CA ARG A 109 -7.34 15.24 6.44
C ARG A 109 -8.72 14.61 6.44
N GLU A 110 -9.35 14.51 5.27
CA GLU A 110 -10.66 13.86 5.16
C GLU A 110 -10.57 12.36 5.42
N LEU A 111 -9.54 11.70 4.90
CA LEU A 111 -9.29 10.29 5.19
C LEU A 111 -9.11 10.04 6.70
N ALA A 112 -8.47 10.95 7.43
CA ALA A 112 -8.32 10.82 8.88
C ALA A 112 -9.68 10.81 9.59
N LYS A 113 -10.64 11.67 9.19
CA LYS A 113 -12.01 11.65 9.69
C LYS A 113 -12.74 10.36 9.32
N GLU A 114 -12.66 9.96 8.05
CA GLU A 114 -13.27 8.71 7.58
C GLU A 114 -12.76 7.46 8.32
N ILE A 115 -11.49 7.46 8.75
CA ILE A 115 -10.92 6.41 9.59
C ILE A 115 -11.63 6.36 10.93
N ILE A 116 -11.81 7.51 11.60
CA ILE A 116 -12.49 7.60 12.90
C ILE A 116 -13.95 7.19 12.76
N ASP A 117 -14.66 7.76 11.80
CA ASP A 117 -16.09 7.51 11.55
C ASP A 117 -16.35 6.03 11.20
N GLY A 118 -15.37 5.37 10.56
CA GLY A 118 -15.39 3.95 10.24
C GLY A 118 -14.97 3.02 11.38
N GLY A 119 -14.81 3.53 12.61
CA GLY A 119 -14.38 2.75 13.76
C GLY A 119 -12.88 2.40 13.78
N GLY A 120 -12.07 3.13 13.02
CA GLY A 120 -10.62 3.07 13.08
C GLY A 120 -10.04 3.94 14.20
N CYS A 121 -8.73 4.13 14.20
CA CYS A 121 -8.02 4.83 15.25
C CYS A 121 -6.90 5.72 14.68
N LEU A 122 -6.79 6.94 15.23
CA LEU A 122 -5.63 7.81 15.06
C LEU A 122 -4.81 7.83 16.34
N LEU A 123 -3.48 7.81 16.20
CA LEU A 123 -2.55 7.81 17.32
C LEU A 123 -1.38 8.76 17.07
N SER A 124 -1.02 9.55 18.08
CA SER A 124 0.17 10.41 18.08
C SER A 124 0.88 10.40 19.44
N GLU A 125 2.19 10.56 19.44
CA GLU A 125 2.99 10.83 20.66
C GLU A 125 3.22 12.32 20.90
N TYR A 126 2.65 13.19 20.04
CA TYR A 126 2.82 14.64 20.09
C TYR A 126 1.57 15.30 20.66
N GLU A 127 1.74 16.46 21.31
CA GLU A 127 0.60 17.23 21.84
C GLU A 127 -0.37 17.58 20.70
N PRO A 128 -1.71 17.67 20.96
CA PRO A 128 -2.71 17.78 19.91
C PRO A 128 -2.48 18.90 18.90
N ASP A 129 -1.99 20.05 19.38
CA ASP A 129 -1.74 21.23 18.56
C ASP A 129 -0.27 21.37 18.11
N GLU A 130 0.58 20.35 18.40
CA GLU A 130 1.96 20.37 17.98
C GLU A 130 2.07 20.40 16.46
N LYS A 131 2.74 21.43 15.95
CA LYS A 131 2.90 21.67 14.53
C LYS A 131 3.74 20.57 13.86
N VAL A 132 3.52 20.43 12.57
CA VAL A 132 4.25 19.49 11.73
C VAL A 132 5.75 19.75 11.78
N ASN A 133 6.53 18.70 12.10
CA ASN A 133 7.96 18.72 12.06
C ASN A 133 8.48 17.49 11.30
N MET A 134 9.24 17.74 10.22
CA MET A 134 9.75 16.67 9.35
C MET A 134 10.62 15.64 10.08
N LYS A 135 11.28 16.03 11.17
CA LYS A 135 12.10 15.13 11.99
C LYS A 135 11.27 14.11 12.80
N ASN A 136 9.98 14.35 12.95
CA ASN A 136 9.09 13.47 13.71
C ASN A 136 8.66 12.23 12.91
N PHE A 137 8.58 12.30 11.57
CA PHE A 137 8.13 11.18 10.75
C PHE A 137 9.02 9.93 10.87
N PRO A 138 10.38 10.03 10.79
CA PRO A 138 11.23 8.87 11.03
C PRO A 138 11.11 8.34 12.47
N LYS A 139 10.97 9.24 13.46
CA LYS A 139 10.82 8.86 14.87
C LYS A 139 9.50 8.11 15.12
N ARG A 140 8.39 8.58 14.50
CA ARG A 140 7.08 7.96 14.59
C ARG A 140 7.08 6.52 14.10
N ASN A 141 7.87 6.17 13.07
CA ASN A 141 7.87 4.85 12.46
C ASN A 141 8.14 3.71 13.46
N ARG A 142 8.83 3.99 14.58
CA ARG A 142 9.00 3.00 15.66
C ARG A 142 7.68 2.60 16.30
N LEU A 143 6.71 3.50 16.34
CA LEU A 143 5.37 3.20 16.89
C LEU A 143 4.57 2.32 15.92
N ILE A 144 4.69 2.57 14.60
CA ILE A 144 4.11 1.68 13.57
C ILE A 144 4.66 0.27 13.74
N CYS A 145 5.99 0.13 13.84
CA CYS A 145 6.63 -1.16 14.03
C CYS A 145 6.21 -1.82 15.36
N ALA A 146 6.08 -1.06 16.43
CA ALA A 146 5.75 -1.60 17.74
C ALA A 146 4.31 -2.12 17.81
N LEU A 147 3.35 -1.43 17.18
CA LEU A 147 1.94 -1.86 17.14
C LEU A 147 1.72 -3.11 16.30
N SER A 148 2.63 -3.43 15.39
CA SER A 148 2.46 -4.49 14.40
C SER A 148 3.29 -5.72 14.72
N GLU A 149 2.77 -6.90 14.46
CA GLU A 149 3.49 -8.17 14.53
C GLU A 149 4.36 -8.41 13.29
N GLY A 150 4.01 -7.77 12.16
CA GLY A 150 4.79 -7.80 10.94
C GLY A 150 4.69 -6.49 10.16
N ILE A 151 5.58 -6.32 9.19
CA ILE A 151 5.67 -5.10 8.38
C ILE A 151 5.74 -5.51 6.93
N PHE A 152 4.75 -5.09 6.15
CA PHE A 152 4.73 -5.26 4.70
C PHE A 152 5.19 -3.98 4.01
N VAL A 153 6.32 -4.06 3.30
CA VAL A 153 6.88 -2.97 2.51
C VAL A 153 6.54 -3.21 1.04
N VAL A 154 5.59 -2.43 0.51
CA VAL A 154 5.08 -2.58 -0.86
C VAL A 154 6.05 -2.03 -1.89
N GLU A 155 6.56 -0.84 -1.64
CA GLU A 155 7.52 -0.13 -2.48
C GLU A 155 8.49 0.66 -1.62
N ALA A 156 9.77 0.63 -1.99
CA ALA A 156 10.80 1.41 -1.31
C ALA A 156 11.93 1.79 -2.26
N ASP A 157 12.32 3.05 -2.25
CA ASP A 157 13.59 3.50 -2.83
C ASP A 157 14.75 3.15 -1.87
N TYR A 158 15.97 3.14 -2.36
CA TYR A 158 17.20 2.85 -1.59
C TYR A 158 17.31 3.64 -0.28
N ARG A 159 16.99 4.95 -0.31
CA ARG A 159 17.03 5.86 0.86
C ARG A 159 15.64 6.33 1.29
N SER A 160 14.64 5.46 1.24
CA SER A 160 13.26 5.83 1.59
C SER A 160 12.95 5.61 3.08
N GLY A 161 11.96 6.37 3.58
CA GLY A 161 11.41 6.16 4.92
C GLY A 161 10.77 4.79 5.09
N SER A 162 10.19 4.22 4.02
CA SER A 162 9.61 2.87 4.05
C SER A 162 10.68 1.78 4.20
N LYS A 163 11.84 1.91 3.52
CA LYS A 163 12.98 1.02 3.77
C LYS A 163 13.47 1.12 5.21
N LEU A 164 13.56 2.36 5.75
CA LEU A 164 13.93 2.54 7.16
C LEU A 164 12.95 1.85 8.12
N THR A 165 11.65 1.85 7.81
CA THR A 165 10.64 1.13 8.60
C THR A 165 10.83 -0.38 8.50
N GLY A 166 11.11 -0.92 7.31
CA GLY A 166 11.46 -2.34 7.12
C GLY A 166 12.69 -2.74 7.93
N ASN A 167 13.79 -1.98 7.83
CA ASN A 167 15.01 -2.21 8.61
C ASN A 167 14.76 -2.16 10.12
N LEU A 168 13.92 -1.24 10.56
CA LEU A 168 13.54 -1.13 11.97
C LEU A 168 12.77 -2.37 12.42
N GLY A 169 11.90 -2.90 11.57
CA GLY A 169 11.20 -4.16 11.81
C GLY A 169 12.14 -5.34 11.98
N LEU A 170 13.08 -5.54 11.05
CA LEU A 170 14.12 -6.58 11.17
C LEU A 170 14.90 -6.43 12.48
N LYS A 171 15.30 -5.20 12.82
CA LYS A 171 16.02 -4.92 14.07
C LYS A 171 15.21 -5.25 15.33
N TYR A 172 13.89 -5.12 15.29
CA TYR A 172 13.00 -5.47 16.41
C TYR A 172 12.57 -6.95 16.39
N GLY A 173 13.14 -7.76 15.49
CA GLY A 173 12.78 -9.18 15.36
C GLY A 173 11.37 -9.40 14.83
N LYS A 174 10.77 -8.38 14.16
CA LYS A 174 9.47 -8.51 13.53
C LYS A 174 9.58 -9.23 12.19
N LYS A 175 8.53 -9.92 11.78
CA LYS A 175 8.42 -10.44 10.41
C LYS A 175 8.33 -9.26 9.43
N VAL A 176 9.23 -9.22 8.48
CA VAL A 176 9.20 -8.21 7.40
C VAL A 176 8.92 -8.90 6.09
N PHE A 177 7.94 -8.37 5.38
CA PHE A 177 7.45 -8.89 4.10
C PHE A 177 7.70 -7.86 3.01
N CYS A 178 8.14 -8.30 1.83
CA CYS A 178 8.41 -7.41 0.71
C CYS A 178 7.94 -7.99 -0.61
N MET A 179 7.39 -7.11 -1.47
CA MET A 179 7.17 -7.45 -2.86
C MET A 179 8.48 -7.43 -3.62
N PRO A 180 8.78 -8.47 -4.43
CA PRO A 180 9.90 -8.44 -5.36
C PRO A 180 9.61 -7.46 -6.50
N ARG A 181 10.67 -6.85 -7.03
CA ARG A 181 10.58 -5.90 -8.15
C ARG A 181 11.69 -6.17 -9.17
N ASN A 182 11.50 -5.68 -10.38
CA ASN A 182 12.51 -5.81 -11.41
C ASN A 182 13.80 -5.07 -11.03
N ILE A 183 14.94 -5.64 -11.42
CA ILE A 183 16.25 -4.99 -11.26
C ILE A 183 16.26 -3.71 -12.11
N GLY A 184 16.70 -2.60 -11.52
CA GLY A 184 16.70 -1.28 -12.17
C GLY A 184 15.49 -0.41 -11.85
N GLU A 185 14.41 -0.96 -11.33
CA GLU A 185 13.28 -0.17 -10.84
C GLU A 185 13.62 0.55 -9.54
N ARG A 186 13.68 1.88 -9.60
CA ARG A 186 14.07 2.71 -8.46
C ARG A 186 13.25 2.43 -7.18
N ARG A 187 11.92 2.24 -7.33
CA ARG A 187 11.02 1.97 -6.19
C ARG A 187 11.03 0.52 -5.71
N GLY A 188 11.77 -0.35 -6.40
CA GLY A 188 12.01 -1.73 -6.03
C GLY A 188 13.35 -1.98 -5.33
N TRP A 189 14.27 -1.03 -5.40
CA TRP A 189 15.60 -1.23 -4.81
C TRP A 189 15.55 -1.49 -3.31
N GLY A 190 14.74 -0.71 -2.59
CA GLY A 190 14.61 -0.87 -1.15
C GLY A 190 13.96 -2.17 -0.73
N THR A 191 12.92 -2.65 -1.45
CA THR A 191 12.26 -3.92 -1.15
C THR A 191 13.18 -5.11 -1.48
N ASN A 192 13.86 -5.09 -2.63
CA ASN A 192 14.80 -6.14 -3.00
C ASN A 192 15.98 -6.24 -2.01
N LEU A 193 16.50 -5.10 -1.53
CA LEU A 193 17.54 -5.10 -0.50
C LEU A 193 17.04 -5.65 0.83
N LEU A 194 15.82 -5.28 1.25
CA LEU A 194 15.21 -5.85 2.47
C LEU A 194 15.05 -7.37 2.36
N ILE A 195 14.71 -7.90 1.17
CA ILE A 195 14.66 -9.34 0.92
C ILE A 195 16.04 -9.97 1.12
N GLN A 196 17.11 -9.36 0.58
CA GLN A 196 18.48 -9.81 0.81
C GLN A 196 18.90 -9.72 2.28
N GLU A 197 18.37 -8.76 3.02
CA GLU A 197 18.61 -8.55 4.45
C GLU A 197 17.75 -9.46 5.35
N GLY A 198 16.95 -10.38 4.77
CA GLY A 198 16.17 -11.40 5.48
C GLY A 198 14.67 -11.14 5.57
N ALA A 199 14.14 -10.14 4.86
CA ALA A 199 12.70 -9.99 4.72
C ALA A 199 12.14 -11.13 3.84
N LYS A 200 10.95 -11.65 4.18
CA LYS A 200 10.27 -12.66 3.39
C LYS A 200 9.71 -12.05 2.11
N LEU A 201 10.09 -12.60 0.97
CA LEU A 201 9.43 -12.32 -0.29
C LEU A 201 8.01 -12.85 -0.26
N VAL A 202 7.04 -12.04 -0.66
CA VAL A 202 5.62 -12.44 -0.75
C VAL A 202 5.10 -12.21 -2.15
N LEU A 203 4.23 -13.11 -2.60
CA LEU A 203 3.57 -13.07 -3.91
C LEU A 203 2.08 -12.81 -3.78
N SER A 204 1.49 -13.11 -2.61
CA SER A 204 0.08 -12.97 -2.34
C SER A 204 -0.19 -12.61 -0.86
N PRO A 205 -1.37 -12.06 -0.51
CA PRO A 205 -1.82 -11.93 0.87
C PRO A 205 -1.76 -13.21 1.67
N GLY A 206 -2.01 -14.37 1.03
CA GLY A 206 -1.92 -15.68 1.65
C GLY A 206 -0.54 -15.97 2.25
N ASP A 207 0.55 -15.47 1.67
CA ASP A 207 1.89 -15.65 2.22
C ASP A 207 2.09 -14.98 3.58
N ILE A 208 1.38 -13.88 3.81
CA ILE A 208 1.37 -13.17 5.10
C ILE A 208 0.40 -13.86 6.07
N LEU A 209 -0.80 -14.20 5.61
CA LEU A 209 -1.84 -14.83 6.45
C LEU A 209 -1.36 -16.16 7.04
N GLU A 210 -0.68 -16.99 6.27
CA GLU A 210 -0.06 -18.23 6.74
C GLU A 210 0.94 -18.02 7.87
N GLU A 211 1.71 -16.93 7.84
CA GLU A 211 2.64 -16.58 8.93
C GLU A 211 1.94 -16.24 10.25
N TYR A 212 0.66 -15.92 10.18
CA TYR A 212 -0.21 -15.71 11.34
C TYR A 212 -1.08 -16.93 11.67
N GLY A 213 -0.85 -18.07 10.98
CA GLY A 213 -1.61 -19.31 11.20
C GLY A 213 -3.04 -19.27 10.64
N ILE A 214 -3.35 -18.31 9.77
CA ILE A 214 -4.65 -18.18 9.12
C ILE A 214 -4.62 -18.99 7.83
N LYS A 215 -5.49 -20.00 7.71
CA LYS A 215 -5.65 -20.77 6.48
C LYS A 215 -6.24 -19.89 5.39
N TYR A 216 -5.57 -19.87 4.25
CA TYR A 216 -5.97 -19.07 3.10
C TYR A 216 -5.73 -19.85 1.81
N ASP A 217 -6.73 -19.91 0.93
CA ASP A 217 -6.60 -20.61 -0.35
C ASP A 217 -5.89 -19.72 -1.38
N LYS A 218 -4.56 -19.85 -1.39
CA LYS A 218 -3.70 -19.13 -2.36
C LYS A 218 -4.00 -19.51 -3.81
N LYS A 219 -4.42 -20.74 -4.04
CA LYS A 219 -4.66 -21.21 -5.41
C LYS A 219 -5.87 -20.51 -6.01
N GLU A 220 -6.96 -20.44 -5.25
CA GLU A 220 -8.15 -19.72 -5.66
C GLU A 220 -7.86 -18.22 -5.90
N GLU A 221 -7.06 -17.57 -5.04
CA GLU A 221 -6.67 -16.18 -5.21
C GLU A 221 -5.82 -15.95 -6.47
N LEU A 222 -4.81 -16.78 -6.68
CA LEU A 222 -3.97 -16.69 -7.88
C LEU A 222 -4.78 -16.94 -9.15
N GLU A 223 -5.66 -17.93 -9.13
CA GLU A 223 -6.58 -18.20 -10.25
C GLU A 223 -7.48 -17.00 -10.53
N GLN A 224 -8.05 -16.35 -9.48
CA GLN A 224 -8.84 -15.14 -9.64
C GLN A 224 -8.03 -13.97 -10.22
N ILE A 225 -6.78 -13.79 -9.80
CA ILE A 225 -5.88 -12.76 -10.32
C ILE A 225 -5.56 -13.04 -11.80
N TYR A 226 -5.23 -14.29 -12.14
CA TYR A 226 -4.93 -14.71 -13.51
C TYR A 226 -6.18 -14.75 -14.40
N GLU A 227 -7.33 -15.17 -13.88
CA GLU A 227 -8.58 -15.20 -14.64
C GLU A 227 -9.13 -13.79 -14.93
N LYS A 228 -8.95 -12.83 -14.02
CA LYS A 228 -9.27 -11.42 -14.31
C LYS A 228 -8.40 -10.87 -15.45
N LYS A 229 -7.14 -11.30 -15.56
CA LYS A 229 -6.30 -10.98 -16.73
C LYS A 229 -6.81 -11.64 -18.03
N LYS A 230 -7.45 -12.82 -17.95
CA LYS A 230 -8.00 -13.52 -19.12
C LYS A 230 -9.36 -12.99 -19.59
N LYS A 231 -10.09 -12.24 -18.78
CA LYS A 231 -11.49 -11.82 -19.05
C LYS A 231 -11.66 -10.37 -19.51
N ILE A 232 -10.65 -9.72 -20.04
CA ILE A 232 -10.87 -8.51 -20.81
C ILE A 232 -11.61 -8.95 -22.09
N LYS A 233 -12.95 -8.90 -22.06
CA LYS A 233 -13.76 -9.13 -23.27
C LYS A 233 -13.55 -7.95 -24.20
N ILE A 234 -12.61 -8.12 -25.11
CA ILE A 234 -12.37 -7.13 -26.16
C ILE A 234 -13.62 -7.10 -27.04
N LYS A 235 -14.17 -5.91 -27.27
CA LYS A 235 -15.29 -5.72 -28.19
C LYS A 235 -14.89 -6.20 -29.58
N PRO A 236 -15.81 -6.85 -30.31
CA PRO A 236 -15.50 -7.40 -31.63
C PRO A 236 -14.84 -6.39 -32.59
N GLU A 237 -15.26 -5.13 -32.52
CA GLU A 237 -14.76 -4.01 -33.33
C GLU A 237 -13.30 -3.64 -33.10
N TYR A 238 -12.73 -4.01 -31.94
CA TYR A 238 -11.32 -3.74 -31.59
C TYR A 238 -10.43 -4.97 -31.68
N LYS A 239 -11.01 -6.16 -31.87
CA LYS A 239 -10.31 -7.43 -31.74
C LYS A 239 -9.08 -7.54 -32.66
N ASP A 240 -9.24 -7.14 -33.92
CA ASP A 240 -8.16 -7.24 -34.90
C ASP A 240 -7.03 -6.27 -34.56
N LEU A 241 -7.37 -5.02 -34.21
CA LEU A 241 -6.39 -4.01 -33.81
C LEU A 241 -5.70 -4.40 -32.49
N TYR A 242 -6.46 -4.91 -31.52
CA TYR A 242 -5.92 -5.39 -30.24
C TYR A 242 -4.91 -6.52 -30.43
N ASN A 243 -5.14 -7.43 -31.38
CA ASN A 243 -4.21 -8.53 -31.66
C ASN A 243 -2.87 -8.06 -32.26
N LEU A 244 -2.82 -6.89 -32.88
CA LEU A 244 -1.58 -6.29 -33.36
C LEU A 244 -0.76 -5.60 -32.29
N ILE A 245 -1.41 -5.17 -31.19
CA ILE A 245 -0.75 -4.55 -30.03
C ILE A 245 -0.38 -5.67 -29.06
N THR A 246 0.87 -5.70 -28.59
CA THR A 246 1.35 -6.71 -27.64
C THR A 246 1.79 -6.03 -26.33
N GLU A 247 2.38 -6.77 -25.41
CA GLU A 247 3.02 -6.22 -24.20
C GLU A 247 4.27 -5.38 -24.55
N LYS A 248 4.86 -5.59 -25.74
CA LYS A 248 5.93 -4.74 -26.25
C LYS A 248 5.33 -3.51 -26.89
N PRO A 249 5.87 -2.31 -26.61
CA PRO A 249 5.43 -1.09 -27.25
C PRO A 249 5.49 -1.17 -28.77
N ILE A 250 4.47 -0.63 -29.43
CA ILE A 250 4.41 -0.49 -30.88
C ILE A 250 4.10 0.95 -31.24
N GLU A 251 4.88 1.53 -32.17
CA GLU A 251 4.66 2.88 -32.66
C GLU A 251 3.41 2.96 -33.55
N ILE A 252 2.69 4.09 -33.44
CA ILE A 252 1.44 4.31 -34.20
C ILE A 252 1.60 4.14 -35.70
N ASN A 253 2.72 4.61 -36.27
CA ASN A 253 2.99 4.49 -37.72
C ASN A 253 3.18 3.03 -38.15
N GLU A 254 3.78 2.21 -37.31
CA GLU A 254 3.91 0.77 -37.56
C GLU A 254 2.56 0.08 -37.42
N LEU A 255 1.77 0.48 -36.41
CA LEU A 255 0.42 -0.05 -36.21
C LEU A 255 -0.51 0.30 -37.38
N ALA A 256 -0.41 1.52 -37.92
CA ALA A 256 -1.14 1.93 -39.13
C ALA A 256 -0.82 1.04 -40.33
N LYS A 257 0.47 0.76 -40.57
CA LYS A 257 0.90 -0.14 -41.64
C LYS A 257 0.37 -1.55 -41.49
N ARG A 258 0.36 -2.09 -40.26
CA ARG A 258 -0.07 -3.45 -39.97
C ARG A 258 -1.60 -3.62 -39.99
N SER A 259 -2.34 -2.62 -39.48
CA SER A 259 -3.80 -2.66 -39.38
C SER A 259 -4.51 -2.41 -40.72
N LYS A 260 -3.83 -1.76 -41.67
CA LYS A 260 -4.39 -1.28 -42.95
C LYS A 260 -5.56 -0.28 -42.77
N LEU A 261 -5.72 0.28 -41.57
CA LEU A 261 -6.69 1.32 -41.26
C LEU A 261 -6.13 2.69 -41.70
N ASP A 262 -7.02 3.60 -42.06
CA ASP A 262 -6.61 4.98 -42.20
C ASP A 262 -6.26 5.60 -40.84
N ILE A 263 -5.46 6.68 -40.84
CA ILE A 263 -4.96 7.25 -39.59
C ILE A 263 -6.08 7.80 -38.70
N SER A 264 -7.18 8.29 -39.29
CA SER A 264 -8.29 8.85 -38.53
C SER A 264 -9.06 7.73 -37.79
N GLU A 265 -9.38 6.65 -38.50
CA GLU A 265 -10.04 5.47 -37.93
C GLU A 265 -9.15 4.80 -36.87
N LEU A 266 -7.84 4.67 -37.13
CA LEU A 266 -6.88 4.12 -36.20
C LEU A 266 -6.84 4.93 -34.89
N ASN A 267 -6.71 6.26 -34.98
CA ASN A 267 -6.66 7.14 -33.81
C ASN A 267 -7.96 7.04 -32.99
N GLN A 268 -9.12 7.01 -33.65
CA GLN A 268 -10.40 6.86 -32.98
C GLN A 268 -10.47 5.54 -32.20
N LYS A 269 -10.10 4.42 -32.83
CA LYS A 269 -10.10 3.10 -32.18
C LYS A 269 -9.10 3.02 -31.03
N ILE A 270 -7.88 3.55 -31.21
CA ILE A 270 -6.85 3.58 -30.17
C ILE A 270 -7.34 4.38 -28.96
N THR A 271 -7.88 5.59 -29.17
CA THR A 271 -8.41 6.42 -28.11
C THR A 271 -9.52 5.71 -27.34
N MET A 272 -10.44 5.05 -28.03
CA MET A 272 -11.50 4.29 -27.36
C MET A 272 -10.96 3.09 -26.61
N MET A 273 -9.99 2.37 -27.18
CA MET A 273 -9.34 1.23 -26.50
C MET A 273 -8.54 1.66 -25.26
N GLU A 274 -7.96 2.86 -25.27
CA GLU A 274 -7.29 3.45 -24.12
C GLU A 274 -8.29 3.85 -23.02
N ILE A 275 -9.41 4.51 -23.39
CA ILE A 275 -10.50 4.86 -22.46
C ILE A 275 -11.11 3.59 -21.82
N GLU A 276 -11.27 2.52 -22.59
CA GLU A 276 -11.78 1.24 -22.10
C GLU A 276 -10.73 0.40 -21.33
N GLY A 277 -9.48 0.89 -21.26
CA GLY A 277 -8.41 0.25 -20.51
C GLY A 277 -7.83 -1.00 -21.15
N TYR A 278 -7.97 -1.18 -22.46
CA TYR A 278 -7.40 -2.30 -23.20
C TYR A 278 -5.92 -2.10 -23.51
N ILE A 279 -5.52 -0.86 -23.72
CA ILE A 279 -4.15 -0.45 -24.04
C ILE A 279 -3.76 0.79 -23.24
N GLU A 280 -2.47 1.05 -23.15
CA GLU A 280 -1.93 2.29 -22.58
C GLU A 280 -0.99 2.97 -23.56
N SER A 281 -1.04 4.31 -23.60
CA SER A 281 -0.12 5.14 -24.36
C SER A 281 1.19 5.36 -23.61
N LEU A 282 2.28 5.41 -24.35
CA LEU A 282 3.64 5.68 -23.86
C LEU A 282 4.21 6.93 -24.57
N PRO A 283 5.24 7.58 -23.99
CA PRO A 283 5.95 8.65 -24.65
C PRO A 283 6.46 8.22 -26.03
N GLY A 284 6.32 9.07 -27.06
CA GLY A 284 6.75 8.74 -28.43
C GLY A 284 5.65 8.16 -29.31
N ASN A 285 4.38 8.32 -28.95
CA ASN A 285 3.23 7.74 -29.68
C ASN A 285 3.32 6.21 -29.81
N GLU A 286 3.79 5.56 -28.78
CA GLU A 286 3.83 4.13 -28.64
C GLU A 286 2.65 3.63 -27.80
N TYR A 287 2.18 2.43 -28.10
CA TYR A 287 1.05 1.78 -27.41
C TYR A 287 1.40 0.35 -27.04
N LYS A 288 0.95 -0.11 -25.88
CA LYS A 288 1.04 -1.52 -25.47
C LYS A 288 -0.24 -1.97 -24.79
N ARG A 289 -0.43 -3.29 -24.69
CA ARG A 289 -1.56 -3.84 -23.91
C ARG A 289 -1.43 -3.45 -22.44
N VAL A 290 -2.56 -3.14 -21.82
CA VAL A 290 -2.65 -3.09 -20.36
C VAL A 290 -2.62 -4.52 -19.84
N GLU A 291 -1.66 -4.82 -18.96
CA GLU A 291 -1.53 -6.12 -18.29
C GLU A 291 -2.66 -6.40 -17.30
#